data_c924650fb712dd64806183f54aefab24
#
_entry.id   c924650fb712dd64806183f54aefab24
#
_cell.length_a   1.000
_cell.length_b   1.000
_cell.length_c   1.000
_cell.angle_alpha   90.00
_cell.angle_beta   90.00
_cell.angle_gamma   90.00
#
_symmetry.space_group_name_H-M   'P 1'
#
loop_
_entity.id
_entity.type
_entity.pdbx_description
1 polymer ?
#
loop_
_entity_poly.entity_id
_entity_poly.type
_entity_poly.pdbx_seq_one_letter_code
_entity_poly.pdbx_strand_id
1 'polypeptide(L)'
;LHRRRHSFPTRRSSDLPGDANYPDFGRRKVRDWWGKHHKFLVDIGVDGVWNDMNEPASFRGELPQDVVFHDEERTTNHAEMHNVYGHYMSRATFEGLQKLSDKRPFVITRAAYAGTQKYATVWTGDNQSLWSHLQMMVPQLCNLGMSGFAFAGTDIGGFGADTTPELLTRWIEAAVFSPLFRNHSCQGTRRQEPWQFDDQVVGIYRKYVKMRYRFLPYLYDLFYQGEQTGLPVMRPLVLHYPKDPETYNLNGE
;
A
#
# COMPACT_ATOMS: atom_id res chain seq x y z
N LEU A 1 -0.16 -22.52 19.06
CA LEU A 1 1.15 -21.92 18.69
C LEU A 1 2.03 -22.99 18.05
N HIS A 2 1.90 -23.21 16.75
CA HIS A 2 2.82 -24.08 16.03
C HIS A 2 4.11 -23.32 15.73
N ARG A 3 5.14 -23.51 16.56
CA ARG A 3 6.51 -23.11 16.24
C ARG A 3 7.05 -24.03 15.15
N ARG A 4 7.06 -23.61 13.90
CA ARG A 4 7.92 -24.24 12.90
C ARG A 4 9.19 -23.39 12.77
N ARG A 5 10.32 -23.94 13.23
CA ARG A 5 11.65 -23.35 13.03
C ARG A 5 12.01 -23.50 11.56
N HIS A 6 12.27 -22.40 10.90
CA HIS A 6 12.64 -22.38 9.50
C HIS A 6 13.87 -21.48 9.29
N SER A 7 15.00 -22.09 9.01
CA SER A 7 16.21 -21.38 8.58
C SER A 7 16.21 -21.20 7.06
N PHE A 8 16.42 -19.98 6.58
CA PHE A 8 16.61 -19.72 5.16
C PHE A 8 18.04 -20.04 4.73
N PRO A 9 18.25 -20.75 3.59
CA PRO A 9 19.59 -21.11 3.13
C PRO A 9 20.31 -20.00 2.34
N THR A 10 19.79 -18.82 2.17
CA THR A 10 20.44 -17.77 1.37
C THR A 10 20.41 -16.41 2.04
N ARG A 11 21.54 -15.73 2.05
CA ARG A 11 21.81 -14.40 2.62
C ARG A 11 21.03 -13.23 1.97
N ARG A 12 20.06 -13.48 1.10
CA ARG A 12 19.32 -12.43 0.36
C ARG A 12 17.94 -12.08 0.93
N SER A 13 17.55 -12.71 2.02
CA SER A 13 16.26 -12.46 2.67
C SER A 13 16.41 -11.88 4.07
N SER A 14 17.43 -11.06 4.31
CA SER A 14 17.69 -10.49 5.63
C SER A 14 16.61 -9.53 6.12
N ASP A 15 15.76 -9.07 5.24
CA ASP A 15 14.71 -8.09 5.56
C ASP A 15 13.36 -8.73 5.89
N LEU A 16 13.22 -10.02 5.61
CA LEU A 16 11.98 -10.74 5.87
C LEU A 16 12.18 -11.69 7.06
N PRO A 17 11.19 -11.78 7.96
CA PRO A 17 11.31 -12.61 9.14
C PRO A 17 11.47 -14.07 8.73
N GLY A 18 12.45 -14.76 9.32
CA GLY A 18 12.63 -16.20 9.14
C GLY A 18 11.42 -16.95 9.68
N ASP A 19 11.38 -17.12 11.00
CA ASP A 19 10.24 -17.72 11.70
C ASP A 19 9.21 -16.64 12.04
N ALA A 20 7.97 -16.81 11.58
CA ALA A 20 6.90 -15.88 11.85
C ALA A 20 5.79 -16.54 12.68
N ASN A 21 5.13 -15.74 13.50
CA ASN A 21 3.86 -16.09 14.11
C ASN A 21 2.76 -15.29 13.43
N TYR A 22 1.59 -15.90 13.29
CA TYR A 22 0.41 -15.28 12.71
C TYR A 22 -0.58 -14.95 13.84
N PRO A 23 -0.59 -13.68 14.33
CA PRO A 23 -1.56 -13.28 15.36
C PRO A 23 -2.98 -13.45 14.84
N ASP A 24 -3.87 -13.92 15.68
CA ASP A 24 -5.28 -14.15 15.36
C ASP A 24 -6.05 -12.82 15.45
N PHE A 25 -5.90 -11.97 14.43
CA PHE A 25 -6.51 -10.63 14.40
C PHE A 25 -8.05 -10.64 14.36
N GLY A 26 -8.68 -11.76 14.10
CA GLY A 26 -10.12 -11.91 14.24
C GLY A 26 -10.61 -11.67 15.67
N ARG A 27 -9.77 -11.90 16.68
CA ARG A 27 -10.08 -11.67 18.09
C ARG A 27 -9.77 -10.22 18.51
N ARG A 28 -10.75 -9.57 19.13
CA ARG A 28 -10.59 -8.21 19.63
C ARG A 28 -9.40 -8.06 20.60
N LYS A 29 -9.20 -9.00 21.51
CA LYS A 29 -8.06 -8.98 22.45
C LYS A 29 -6.70 -8.97 21.75
N VAL A 30 -6.59 -9.65 20.61
CA VAL A 30 -5.35 -9.69 19.81
C VAL A 30 -5.18 -8.36 19.07
N ARG A 31 -6.25 -7.76 18.54
CA ARG A 31 -6.19 -6.42 17.93
C ARG A 31 -5.79 -5.35 18.97
N ASP A 32 -6.36 -5.40 20.17
CA ASP A 32 -6.00 -4.46 21.26
C ASP A 32 -4.54 -4.65 21.72
N TRP A 33 -4.08 -5.90 21.79
CA TRP A 33 -2.67 -6.21 22.08
C TRP A 33 -1.76 -5.63 20.98
N TRP A 34 -2.05 -5.89 19.71
CA TRP A 34 -1.29 -5.39 18.56
C TRP A 34 -1.23 -3.86 18.56
N GLY A 35 -2.36 -3.21 18.74
CA GLY A 35 -2.45 -1.75 18.81
C GLY A 35 -1.56 -1.15 19.89
N LYS A 36 -1.51 -1.75 21.09
CA LYS A 36 -0.66 -1.30 22.19
C LYS A 36 0.83 -1.36 21.87
N HIS A 37 1.25 -2.34 21.07
CA HIS A 37 2.67 -2.48 20.71
C HIS A 37 3.18 -1.36 19.79
N HIS A 38 2.32 -0.56 19.17
CA HIS A 38 2.74 0.62 18.40
C HIS A 38 3.19 1.79 19.30
N LYS A 39 2.99 1.69 20.61
CA LYS A 39 3.37 2.77 21.53
C LYS A 39 4.84 3.18 21.39
N PHE A 40 5.76 2.22 21.27
CA PHE A 40 7.18 2.55 21.13
C PHE A 40 7.49 3.34 19.84
N LEU A 41 6.76 3.08 18.75
CA LEU A 41 6.89 3.82 17.49
C LEU A 41 6.36 5.25 17.64
N VAL A 42 5.21 5.40 18.30
CA VAL A 42 4.60 6.72 18.56
C VAL A 42 5.50 7.55 19.48
N ASP A 43 6.06 6.93 20.53
CA ASP A 43 6.93 7.60 21.50
C ASP A 43 8.22 8.15 20.86
N ILE A 44 8.74 7.52 19.82
CA ILE A 44 9.91 8.00 19.07
C ILE A 44 9.54 8.92 17.89
N GLY A 45 8.25 9.28 17.74
CA GLY A 45 7.79 10.26 16.77
C GLY A 45 7.41 9.71 15.39
N VAL A 46 7.15 8.40 15.25
CA VAL A 46 6.63 7.82 14.03
C VAL A 46 5.17 8.22 13.84
N ASP A 47 4.84 8.80 12.68
CA ASP A 47 3.50 9.29 12.35
C ASP A 47 2.67 8.33 11.49
N GLY A 48 3.28 7.30 10.91
CA GLY A 48 2.59 6.34 10.06
C GLY A 48 3.20 4.95 10.14
N VAL A 49 2.40 3.93 9.84
CA VAL A 49 2.79 2.52 9.90
C VAL A 49 2.49 1.82 8.59
N TRP A 50 3.42 1.00 8.15
CA TRP A 50 3.26 0.13 6.99
C TRP A 50 3.08 -1.31 7.47
N ASN A 51 1.91 -1.88 7.16
CA ASN A 51 1.60 -3.29 7.33
C ASN A 51 1.89 -4.02 6.02
N ASP A 52 2.99 -4.76 6.01
CA ASP A 52 3.40 -5.57 4.88
C ASP A 52 3.29 -7.06 5.19
N MET A 53 3.30 -7.90 4.16
CA MET A 53 3.31 -9.36 4.27
C MET A 53 2.10 -9.95 5.01
N ASN A 54 0.99 -9.26 4.95
CA ASN A 54 -0.22 -9.52 5.76
C ASN A 54 -1.39 -10.15 5.00
N GLU A 55 -1.11 -10.99 3.99
CA GLU A 55 -2.10 -11.81 3.29
C GLU A 55 -2.72 -12.93 4.14
N PRO A 56 -2.05 -13.64 5.06
CA PRO A 56 -0.67 -13.61 5.56
C PRO A 56 0.33 -14.30 4.62
N ALA A 57 1.48 -13.66 4.40
CA ALA A 57 2.52 -14.24 3.57
C ALA A 57 3.23 -15.40 4.26
N SER A 58 3.52 -16.45 3.50
CA SER A 58 4.30 -17.59 3.95
C SER A 58 5.25 -18.05 2.85
N PHE A 59 6.55 -18.05 3.13
CA PHE A 59 7.60 -18.31 2.12
C PHE A 59 7.93 -19.79 1.92
N ARG A 60 7.36 -20.69 2.72
CA ARG A 60 7.63 -22.14 2.67
C ARG A 60 6.39 -22.96 2.31
N GLY A 61 5.54 -22.39 1.56
CA GLY A 61 4.25 -22.93 1.20
C GLY A 61 3.12 -22.16 1.90
N GLU A 62 1.94 -22.33 1.38
CA GLU A 62 0.76 -21.66 1.91
C GLU A 62 0.48 -22.07 3.36
N LEU A 63 -0.08 -21.14 4.12
CA LEU A 63 -0.60 -21.47 5.45
C LEU A 63 -1.74 -22.49 5.28
N PRO A 64 -1.71 -23.65 5.99
CA PRO A 64 -2.76 -24.66 5.83
C PRO A 64 -4.17 -24.09 6.06
N GLN A 65 -5.12 -24.51 5.25
CA GLN A 65 -6.49 -23.99 5.23
C GLN A 65 -7.25 -24.27 6.55
N ASP A 66 -6.85 -25.33 7.26
CA ASP A 66 -7.44 -25.79 8.53
C ASP A 66 -6.81 -25.15 9.78
N VAL A 67 -5.82 -24.26 9.62
CA VAL A 67 -5.28 -23.51 10.76
C VAL A 67 -6.40 -22.76 11.46
N VAL A 68 -6.51 -22.98 12.76
CA VAL A 68 -7.57 -22.39 13.57
C VAL A 68 -7.37 -20.90 13.75
N PHE A 69 -8.38 -20.14 13.36
CA PHE A 69 -8.56 -18.73 13.64
C PHE A 69 -9.90 -18.48 14.32
N HIS A 70 -10.19 -17.24 14.64
CA HIS A 70 -11.45 -16.82 15.22
C HIS A 70 -12.00 -15.61 14.47
N ASP A 71 -13.31 -15.50 14.45
CA ASP A 71 -14.05 -14.31 14.11
C ASP A 71 -14.81 -13.87 15.36
N GLU A 72 -14.20 -12.96 16.12
CA GLU A 72 -14.51 -12.65 17.50
C GLU A 72 -14.50 -13.93 18.39
N GLU A 73 -15.63 -14.38 18.89
CA GLU A 73 -15.75 -15.57 19.73
C GLU A 73 -16.01 -16.86 18.91
N ARG A 74 -16.36 -16.74 17.63
CA ARG A 74 -16.62 -17.88 16.76
C ARG A 74 -15.29 -18.51 16.32
N THR A 75 -15.12 -19.79 16.59
CA THR A 75 -14.00 -20.56 16.04
C THR A 75 -14.20 -20.77 14.54
N THR A 76 -13.18 -20.50 13.76
CA THR A 76 -13.14 -20.67 12.32
C THR A 76 -11.73 -21.12 11.88
N ASN A 77 -11.41 -21.02 10.62
CA ASN A 77 -10.16 -21.47 10.06
C ASN A 77 -9.55 -20.47 9.08
N HIS A 78 -8.34 -20.78 8.59
CA HIS A 78 -7.64 -19.92 7.63
C HIS A 78 -8.41 -19.77 6.31
N ALA A 79 -9.10 -20.80 5.84
CA ALA A 79 -9.86 -20.72 4.59
C ALA A 79 -10.91 -19.60 4.61
N GLU A 80 -11.58 -19.40 5.75
CA GLU A 80 -12.54 -18.30 5.90
C GLU A 80 -11.86 -16.95 6.19
N MET A 81 -10.75 -16.94 6.95
CA MET A 81 -10.12 -15.70 7.43
C MET A 81 -9.05 -15.14 6.51
N HIS A 82 -8.60 -15.91 5.51
CA HIS A 82 -7.49 -15.51 4.62
C HIS A 82 -7.67 -14.11 4.04
N ASN A 83 -8.76 -13.87 3.34
CA ASN A 83 -8.98 -12.59 2.66
C ASN A 83 -9.20 -11.39 3.58
N VAL A 84 -9.55 -11.62 4.85
CA VAL A 84 -9.80 -10.56 5.84
C VAL A 84 -8.68 -10.42 6.88
N TYR A 85 -7.66 -11.25 6.81
CA TYR A 85 -6.53 -11.19 7.75
C TYR A 85 -5.84 -9.83 7.74
N GLY A 86 -5.43 -9.35 6.56
CA GLY A 86 -4.81 -8.03 6.39
C GLY A 86 -5.75 -6.88 6.74
N HIS A 87 -7.04 -7.03 6.50
CA HIS A 87 -8.07 -6.09 6.92
C HIS A 87 -8.09 -5.92 8.44
N TYR A 88 -8.15 -7.02 9.19
CA TYR A 88 -8.17 -6.98 10.66
C TYR A 88 -6.84 -6.50 11.25
N MET A 89 -5.70 -6.82 10.62
CA MET A 89 -4.41 -6.27 11.02
C MET A 89 -4.38 -4.76 10.83
N SER A 90 -4.85 -4.25 9.69
CA SER A 90 -4.91 -2.81 9.40
C SER A 90 -5.85 -2.08 10.36
N ARG A 91 -6.99 -2.67 10.66
CA ARG A 91 -7.90 -2.18 11.70
C ARG A 91 -7.23 -2.11 13.06
N ALA A 92 -6.53 -3.17 13.46
CA ALA A 92 -5.81 -3.21 14.75
C ALA A 92 -4.74 -2.12 14.87
N THR A 93 -3.99 -1.88 13.78
CA THR A 93 -2.98 -0.83 13.70
C THR A 93 -3.63 0.56 13.78
N PHE A 94 -4.66 0.82 12.98
CA PHE A 94 -5.38 2.09 12.95
C PHE A 94 -6.00 2.43 14.31
N GLU A 95 -6.79 1.52 14.87
CA GLU A 95 -7.44 1.71 16.18
C GLU A 95 -6.41 1.86 17.31
N GLY A 96 -5.26 1.19 17.19
CA GLY A 96 -4.14 1.34 18.12
C GLY A 96 -3.51 2.72 18.06
N LEU A 97 -3.16 3.20 16.88
CA LEU A 97 -2.60 4.56 16.69
C LEU A 97 -3.57 5.63 17.17
N GLN A 98 -4.87 5.46 16.90
CA GLN A 98 -5.91 6.39 17.31
C GLN A 98 -6.03 6.52 18.85
N LYS A 99 -5.73 5.44 19.60
CA LYS A 99 -5.71 5.43 21.06
C LYS A 99 -4.41 6.01 21.66
N LEU A 100 -3.33 6.00 20.87
CA LEU A 100 -1.98 6.38 21.33
C LEU A 100 -1.60 7.82 21.01
N SER A 101 -2.32 8.49 20.11
CA SER A 101 -1.99 9.83 19.65
C SER A 101 -3.25 10.59 19.22
N ASP A 102 -3.25 11.91 19.40
CA ASP A 102 -4.30 12.79 18.87
C ASP A 102 -4.16 13.08 17.37
N LYS A 103 -3.07 12.60 16.75
CA LYS A 103 -2.87 12.72 15.31
C LYS A 103 -3.78 11.75 14.55
N ARG A 104 -4.18 12.13 13.33
CA ARG A 104 -4.89 11.22 12.42
C ARG A 104 -3.99 10.04 12.08
N PRO A 105 -4.42 8.79 12.32
CA PRO A 105 -3.63 7.62 11.97
C PRO A 105 -3.35 7.54 10.46
N PHE A 106 -2.14 7.17 10.10
CA PHE A 106 -1.77 6.86 8.72
C PHE A 106 -1.23 5.44 8.64
N VAL A 107 -1.93 4.59 7.89
CA VAL A 107 -1.57 3.18 7.70
C VAL A 107 -1.50 2.89 6.21
N ILE A 108 -0.45 2.20 5.77
CA ILE A 108 -0.34 1.60 4.45
C ILE A 108 -0.44 0.09 4.63
N THR A 109 -1.19 -0.60 3.78
CA THR A 109 -1.32 -2.05 3.84
C THR A 109 -1.19 -2.70 2.47
N ARG A 110 -0.52 -3.86 2.41
CA ARG A 110 -0.44 -4.66 1.17
C ARG A 110 -1.71 -5.46 0.95
N ALA A 111 -2.13 -6.23 1.94
CA ALA A 111 -3.36 -7.00 1.86
C ALA A 111 -4.56 -6.16 2.32
N ALA A 112 -5.61 -6.18 1.52
CA ALA A 112 -6.83 -5.42 1.77
C ALA A 112 -8.06 -6.21 1.31
N TYR A 113 -9.20 -5.87 1.88
CA TYR A 113 -10.51 -6.39 1.50
C TYR A 113 -11.52 -5.24 1.52
N ALA A 114 -12.72 -5.47 1.01
CA ALA A 114 -13.78 -4.46 1.05
C ALA A 114 -13.98 -3.94 2.50
N GLY A 115 -13.92 -2.62 2.67
CA GLY A 115 -13.97 -1.96 3.98
C GLY A 115 -12.60 -1.58 4.57
N THR A 116 -11.48 -2.07 4.03
CA THR A 116 -10.13 -1.71 4.51
C THR A 116 -9.81 -0.24 4.27
N GLN A 117 -10.42 0.40 3.29
CA GLN A 117 -10.27 1.83 3.00
C GLN A 117 -10.63 2.74 4.19
N LYS A 118 -11.35 2.23 5.19
CA LYS A 118 -11.63 2.93 6.46
C LYS A 118 -10.38 3.07 7.34
N TYR A 119 -9.42 2.18 7.17
CA TYR A 119 -8.29 2.02 8.07
C TYR A 119 -6.94 2.26 7.41
N ALA A 120 -6.83 2.03 6.12
CA ALA A 120 -5.54 2.04 5.45
C ALA A 120 -5.61 2.51 4.00
N THR A 121 -4.50 3.09 3.56
CA THR A 121 -4.15 3.30 2.17
C THR A 121 -3.54 2.01 1.60
N VAL A 122 -3.61 1.83 0.28
CA VAL A 122 -3.06 0.67 -0.40
C VAL A 122 -2.09 1.09 -1.51
N TRP A 123 -1.30 0.14 -1.99
CA TRP A 123 -0.55 0.30 -3.24
C TRP A 123 -0.75 -0.94 -4.11
N THR A 124 -0.26 -0.88 -5.33
CA THR A 124 -0.47 -1.92 -6.34
C THR A 124 0.41 -3.15 -6.17
N GLY A 125 1.11 -3.28 -5.05
CA GLY A 125 2.03 -4.38 -4.77
C GLY A 125 3.37 -4.24 -5.48
N ASP A 126 4.02 -5.37 -5.70
CA ASP A 126 5.39 -5.49 -6.19
C ASP A 126 5.47 -5.33 -7.72
N ASN A 127 5.11 -4.16 -8.23
CA ASN A 127 5.23 -3.87 -9.65
C ASN A 127 6.69 -3.83 -10.11
N GLN A 128 6.93 -4.23 -11.36
CA GLN A 128 8.28 -4.30 -11.93
C GLN A 128 8.68 -2.98 -12.58
N SER A 129 9.99 -2.73 -12.71
CA SER A 129 10.56 -1.61 -13.46
C SER A 129 10.39 -1.82 -14.98
N LEU A 130 9.14 -1.77 -15.45
CA LEU A 130 8.73 -2.04 -16.84
C LEU A 130 7.80 -0.93 -17.34
N TRP A 131 7.92 -0.58 -18.61
CA TRP A 131 7.04 0.38 -19.28
C TRP A 131 5.57 -0.03 -19.22
N SER A 132 5.28 -1.32 -19.37
CA SER A 132 3.91 -1.85 -19.26
C SER A 132 3.30 -1.63 -17.88
N HIS A 133 4.11 -1.69 -16.82
CA HIS A 133 3.63 -1.41 -15.45
C HIS A 133 3.41 0.08 -15.23
N LEU A 134 4.21 0.95 -15.84
CA LEU A 134 3.93 2.38 -15.85
C LEU A 134 2.62 2.70 -16.60
N GLN A 135 2.41 2.10 -17.77
CA GLN A 135 1.17 2.26 -18.54
C GLN A 135 -0.07 1.77 -17.76
N MET A 136 0.07 0.69 -17.01
CA MET A 136 -1.01 0.12 -16.21
C MET A 136 -1.36 0.99 -14.98
N MET A 137 -0.47 1.87 -14.53
CA MET A 137 -0.63 2.66 -13.30
C MET A 137 -1.95 3.45 -13.29
N VAL A 138 -2.24 4.21 -14.33
CA VAL A 138 -3.43 5.08 -14.37
C VAL A 138 -4.72 4.28 -14.33
N PRO A 139 -4.97 3.30 -15.24
CA PRO A 139 -6.20 2.52 -15.19
C PRO A 139 -6.34 1.70 -13.90
N GLN A 140 -5.24 1.20 -13.35
CA GLN A 140 -5.26 0.44 -12.11
C GLN A 140 -5.65 1.32 -10.90
N LEU A 141 -5.09 2.53 -10.80
CA LEU A 141 -5.44 3.46 -9.73
C LEU A 141 -6.88 4.00 -9.87
N CYS A 142 -7.35 4.24 -11.10
CA CYS A 142 -8.74 4.59 -11.35
C CYS A 142 -9.69 3.46 -10.92
N ASN A 143 -9.37 2.20 -11.25
CA ASN A 143 -10.16 1.04 -10.84
C ASN A 143 -10.18 0.84 -9.33
N LEU A 144 -9.04 1.04 -8.64
CA LEU A 144 -8.98 1.05 -7.18
C LEU A 144 -9.87 2.15 -6.60
N GLY A 145 -9.79 3.37 -7.14
CA GLY A 145 -10.64 4.49 -6.75
C GLY A 145 -12.13 4.16 -6.90
N MET A 146 -12.54 3.62 -8.06
CA MET A 146 -13.91 3.18 -8.31
C MET A 146 -14.36 2.04 -7.40
N SER A 147 -13.43 1.27 -6.86
CA SER A 147 -13.69 0.22 -5.87
C SER A 147 -13.68 0.73 -4.42
N GLY A 148 -13.59 2.05 -4.21
CA GLY A 148 -13.60 2.69 -2.90
C GLY A 148 -12.22 2.91 -2.28
N PHE A 149 -11.12 2.53 -2.95
CA PHE A 149 -9.75 2.79 -2.49
C PHE A 149 -9.20 4.07 -3.11
N ALA A 150 -9.75 5.21 -2.71
CA ALA A 150 -9.36 6.51 -3.25
C ALA A 150 -7.92 6.92 -2.91
N PHE A 151 -7.36 6.41 -1.81
CA PHE A 151 -5.98 6.65 -1.43
C PHE A 151 -5.12 5.44 -1.83
N ALA A 152 -4.60 5.47 -3.05
CA ALA A 152 -3.78 4.40 -3.61
C ALA A 152 -2.62 4.97 -4.44
N GLY A 153 -1.60 4.16 -4.68
CA GLY A 153 -0.45 4.50 -5.52
C GLY A 153 0.30 3.28 -6.01
N THR A 154 1.37 3.51 -6.74
CA THR A 154 2.31 2.47 -7.19
C THR A 154 3.69 2.74 -6.58
N ASP A 155 4.57 1.75 -6.64
CA ASP A 155 6.00 1.97 -6.38
C ASP A 155 6.62 2.67 -7.59
N ILE A 156 6.92 3.96 -7.44
CA ILE A 156 7.47 4.80 -8.51
C ILE A 156 8.84 4.27 -8.90
N GLY A 157 9.02 4.06 -10.21
CA GLY A 157 10.25 3.46 -10.76
C GLY A 157 10.22 1.94 -10.85
N GLY A 158 9.26 1.31 -10.19
CA GLY A 158 9.12 -0.14 -10.06
C GLY A 158 9.81 -0.70 -8.81
N PHE A 159 9.16 -1.68 -8.16
CA PHE A 159 9.69 -2.37 -6.99
C PHE A 159 10.74 -3.41 -7.38
N GLY A 160 10.41 -4.29 -8.32
CA GLY A 160 11.30 -5.33 -8.82
C GLY A 160 12.05 -4.92 -10.08
N ALA A 161 13.20 -5.55 -10.30
CA ALA A 161 14.15 -5.27 -11.38
C ALA A 161 14.79 -3.86 -11.32
N ASP A 162 15.76 -3.61 -12.21
CA ASP A 162 16.49 -2.36 -12.25
C ASP A 162 15.78 -1.33 -13.14
N THR A 163 15.42 -0.21 -12.57
CA THR A 163 14.87 0.90 -13.36
C THR A 163 15.94 1.58 -14.22
N THR A 164 15.50 2.19 -15.32
CA THR A 164 16.34 3.06 -16.14
C THR A 164 16.13 4.54 -15.77
N PRO A 165 17.09 5.44 -16.09
CA PRO A 165 16.91 6.88 -15.89
C PRO A 165 15.62 7.42 -16.53
N GLU A 166 15.33 7.01 -17.75
CA GLU A 166 14.13 7.42 -18.46
C GLU A 166 12.86 6.90 -17.82
N LEU A 167 12.80 5.60 -17.50
CA LEU A 167 11.62 5.01 -16.88
C LEU A 167 11.32 5.66 -15.52
N LEU A 168 12.34 5.90 -14.69
CA LEU A 168 12.17 6.58 -13.40
C LEU A 168 11.60 8.00 -13.59
N THR A 169 12.17 8.77 -14.53
CA THR A 169 11.73 10.15 -14.78
C THR A 169 10.32 10.22 -15.34
N ARG A 170 9.93 9.30 -16.24
CA ARG A 170 8.56 9.22 -16.74
C ARG A 170 7.57 8.76 -15.65
N TRP A 171 8.01 7.86 -14.79
CA TRP A 171 7.15 7.41 -13.70
C TRP A 171 6.89 8.49 -12.65
N ILE A 172 7.94 9.24 -12.24
CA ILE A 172 7.77 10.37 -11.31
C ILE A 172 6.88 11.47 -11.92
N GLU A 173 7.01 11.72 -13.22
CA GLU A 173 6.19 12.65 -13.97
C GLU A 173 4.70 12.29 -13.93
N ALA A 174 4.37 11.05 -14.26
CA ALA A 174 2.99 10.55 -14.22
C ALA A 174 2.45 10.46 -12.81
N ALA A 175 3.26 9.96 -11.86
CA ALA A 175 2.83 9.71 -10.49
C ALA A 175 2.61 10.98 -9.66
N VAL A 176 3.00 12.16 -10.12
CA VAL A 176 2.79 13.41 -9.38
C VAL A 176 1.31 13.64 -9.02
N PHE A 177 0.40 13.09 -9.81
CA PHE A 177 -1.05 13.16 -9.61
C PHE A 177 -1.62 11.99 -8.79
N SER A 178 -0.84 10.93 -8.55
CA SER A 178 -1.28 9.78 -7.76
C SER A 178 -1.57 10.18 -6.31
N PRO A 179 -2.63 9.67 -5.68
CA PRO A 179 -2.92 9.94 -4.27
C PRO A 179 -1.76 9.57 -3.35
N LEU A 180 -1.24 8.34 -3.42
CA LEU A 180 0.00 7.92 -2.76
C LEU A 180 1.18 8.11 -3.73
N PHE A 181 2.18 8.86 -3.26
CA PHE A 181 3.37 9.20 -4.05
C PHE A 181 4.63 8.72 -3.31
N ARG A 182 5.14 7.58 -3.72
CA ARG A 182 6.25 6.89 -3.04
C ARG A 182 7.20 6.27 -4.05
N ASN A 183 8.48 6.61 -3.98
CA ASN A 183 9.55 5.87 -4.64
C ASN A 183 9.97 4.71 -3.73
N HIS A 184 9.90 3.49 -4.23
CA HIS A 184 10.22 2.30 -3.46
C HIS A 184 10.72 1.18 -4.39
N SER A 185 11.78 0.48 -3.97
CA SER A 185 12.36 -0.65 -4.71
C SER A 185 12.82 -1.74 -3.76
N CYS A 186 12.90 -2.97 -4.24
CA CYS A 186 13.34 -4.07 -3.42
C CYS A 186 14.86 -4.07 -3.23
N GLN A 187 15.29 -4.69 -2.15
CA GLN A 187 16.71 -4.88 -1.88
C GLN A 187 17.35 -5.73 -2.98
N GLY A 188 18.54 -5.30 -3.41
CA GLY A 188 19.32 -5.98 -4.45
C GLY A 188 19.03 -5.51 -5.88
N THR A 189 18.08 -4.61 -6.10
CA THR A 189 17.91 -3.88 -7.35
C THR A 189 18.71 -2.59 -7.35
N ARG A 190 18.78 -1.91 -8.52
CA ARG A 190 19.39 -0.59 -8.61
C ARG A 190 18.71 0.38 -7.66
N ARG A 191 19.51 1.13 -6.90
CA ARG A 191 19.01 2.22 -6.08
C ARG A 191 18.35 3.29 -6.95
N GLN A 192 17.21 3.81 -6.50
CA GLN A 192 16.34 4.71 -7.27
C GLN A 192 16.33 6.14 -6.77
N GLU A 193 17.17 6.48 -5.81
CA GLU A 193 17.36 7.88 -5.44
C GLU A 193 17.92 8.65 -6.66
N PRO A 194 17.39 9.85 -6.98
CA PRO A 194 17.73 10.51 -8.23
C PRO A 194 19.22 10.83 -8.41
N TRP A 195 19.96 10.99 -7.32
CA TRP A 195 21.42 11.23 -7.34
C TRP A 195 22.24 9.96 -7.65
N GLN A 196 21.64 8.79 -7.79
CA GLN A 196 22.29 7.58 -8.29
C GLN A 196 22.42 7.56 -9.82
N PHE A 197 21.82 8.52 -10.49
CA PHE A 197 21.82 8.72 -11.93
C PHE A 197 22.63 9.99 -12.27
N ASP A 198 22.21 10.73 -13.27
CA ASP A 198 22.84 11.96 -13.71
C ASP A 198 22.10 13.23 -13.22
N ASP A 199 22.70 14.39 -13.49
CA ASP A 199 22.14 15.69 -13.10
C ASP A 199 20.81 15.98 -13.80
N GLN A 200 20.58 15.43 -14.99
CA GLN A 200 19.32 15.57 -15.72
C GLN A 200 18.19 14.90 -14.95
N VAL A 201 18.40 13.66 -14.50
CA VAL A 201 17.44 12.91 -13.66
C VAL A 201 17.16 13.68 -12.36
N VAL A 202 18.21 14.19 -11.70
CA VAL A 202 18.06 15.01 -10.47
C VAL A 202 17.21 16.26 -10.76
N GLY A 203 17.45 16.92 -11.89
CA GLY A 203 16.71 18.13 -12.29
C GLY A 203 15.24 17.85 -12.53
N ILE A 204 14.92 16.80 -13.28
CA ILE A 204 13.55 16.38 -13.59
C ILE A 204 12.83 15.93 -12.30
N TYR A 205 13.45 15.06 -11.52
CA TYR A 205 12.89 14.55 -10.28
C TYR A 205 12.55 15.69 -9.31
N ARG A 206 13.48 16.64 -9.12
CA ARG A 206 13.27 17.84 -8.29
C ARG A 206 12.11 18.69 -8.79
N LYS A 207 11.95 18.87 -10.12
CA LYS A 207 10.83 19.60 -10.72
C LYS A 207 9.49 18.99 -10.30
N TYR A 208 9.33 17.66 -10.47
CA TYR A 208 8.05 16.99 -10.20
C TYR A 208 7.77 16.83 -8.70
N VAL A 209 8.79 16.63 -7.87
CA VAL A 209 8.62 16.66 -6.41
C VAL A 209 8.15 18.06 -5.95
N LYS A 210 8.76 19.13 -6.44
CA LYS A 210 8.29 20.50 -6.13
C LYS A 210 6.87 20.75 -6.62
N MET A 211 6.51 20.24 -7.80
CA MET A 211 5.13 20.29 -8.31
C MET A 211 4.18 19.54 -7.36
N ARG A 212 4.53 18.32 -6.93
CA ARG A 212 3.75 17.55 -5.96
C ARG A 212 3.45 18.33 -4.68
N TYR A 213 4.46 18.97 -4.11
CA TYR A 213 4.27 19.78 -2.89
C TYR A 213 3.33 20.97 -3.12
N ARG A 214 3.34 21.57 -4.30
CA ARG A 214 2.39 22.64 -4.68
C ARG A 214 0.97 22.13 -4.86
N PHE A 215 0.80 20.86 -5.26
CA PHE A 215 -0.50 20.20 -5.42
C PHE A 215 -1.10 19.70 -4.12
N LEU A 216 -0.37 19.62 -3.02
CA LEU A 216 -0.89 19.06 -1.77
C LEU A 216 -2.20 19.70 -1.29
N PRO A 217 -2.38 21.03 -1.32
CA PRO A 217 -3.67 21.62 -0.94
C PRO A 217 -4.82 21.17 -1.84
N TYR A 218 -4.60 21.14 -3.15
CA TYR A 218 -5.59 20.66 -4.12
C TYR A 218 -5.95 19.18 -3.90
N LEU A 219 -4.94 18.34 -3.66
CA LEU A 219 -5.18 16.92 -3.35
C LEU A 219 -5.94 16.76 -2.03
N TYR A 220 -5.65 17.59 -1.04
CA TYR A 220 -6.39 17.60 0.21
C TYR A 220 -7.87 17.93 0.00
N ASP A 221 -8.17 18.93 -0.83
CA ASP A 221 -9.54 19.30 -1.19
C ASP A 221 -10.27 18.16 -1.92
N LEU A 222 -9.56 17.42 -2.81
CA LEU A 222 -10.13 16.26 -3.47
C LEU A 222 -10.42 15.12 -2.48
N PHE A 223 -9.56 14.89 -1.49
CA PHE A 223 -9.82 13.93 -0.42
C PHE A 223 -11.01 14.35 0.45
N TYR A 224 -11.10 15.64 0.78
CA TYR A 224 -12.26 16.18 1.51
C TYR A 224 -13.56 16.00 0.71
N GLN A 225 -13.54 16.32 -0.58
CA GLN A 225 -14.68 16.06 -1.48
C GLN A 225 -15.04 14.56 -1.51
N GLY A 226 -14.02 13.69 -1.60
CA GLY A 226 -14.20 12.24 -1.60
C GLY A 226 -14.84 11.73 -0.30
N GLU A 227 -14.49 12.28 0.85
CA GLU A 227 -15.11 11.96 2.13
C GLU A 227 -16.61 12.28 2.13
N GLN A 228 -17.01 13.40 1.52
CA GLN A 228 -18.41 13.84 1.48
C GLN A 228 -19.25 13.11 0.41
N THR A 229 -18.65 12.75 -0.71
CA THR A 229 -19.38 12.31 -1.91
C THR A 229 -19.09 10.85 -2.32
N GLY A 230 -18.02 10.26 -1.81
CA GLY A 230 -17.49 8.97 -2.28
C GLY A 230 -16.69 9.05 -3.58
N LEU A 231 -16.52 10.23 -4.18
CA LEU A 231 -15.78 10.40 -5.43
C LEU A 231 -14.27 10.16 -5.19
N PRO A 232 -13.63 9.26 -5.94
CA PRO A 232 -12.19 9.02 -5.81
C PRO A 232 -11.36 10.18 -6.35
N VAL A 233 -10.13 10.33 -5.84
CA VAL A 233 -9.18 11.37 -6.27
C VAL A 233 -8.78 11.14 -7.74
N MET A 234 -8.32 9.93 -8.09
CA MET A 234 -8.13 9.51 -9.48
C MET A 234 -9.36 8.77 -9.97
N ARG A 235 -9.86 9.18 -11.12
CA ARG A 235 -11.11 8.64 -11.64
C ARG A 235 -11.14 8.72 -13.17
N PRO A 236 -11.73 7.72 -13.85
CA PRO A 236 -11.80 7.73 -15.31
C PRO A 236 -12.78 8.80 -15.81
N LEU A 237 -12.51 9.35 -16.99
CA LEU A 237 -13.36 10.39 -17.59
C LEU A 237 -14.83 9.94 -17.78
N VAL A 238 -15.05 8.65 -18.02
CA VAL A 238 -16.40 8.09 -18.16
C VAL A 238 -17.28 8.34 -16.93
N LEU A 239 -16.69 8.51 -15.73
CA LEU A 239 -17.46 8.84 -14.53
C LEU A 239 -18.14 10.22 -14.62
N HIS A 240 -17.49 11.18 -15.28
CA HIS A 240 -18.02 12.54 -15.49
C HIS A 240 -18.83 12.67 -16.79
N TYR A 241 -18.48 11.87 -17.79
CA TYR A 241 -19.06 11.94 -19.13
C TYR A 241 -19.63 10.56 -19.57
N PRO A 242 -20.60 9.98 -18.80
CA PRO A 242 -21.06 8.61 -19.03
C PRO A 242 -21.83 8.40 -20.34
N LYS A 243 -22.22 9.47 -21.02
CA LYS A 243 -22.91 9.44 -22.32
C LYS A 243 -21.98 9.66 -23.51
N ASP A 244 -20.72 9.95 -23.26
CA ASP A 244 -19.71 10.17 -24.31
C ASP A 244 -18.92 8.89 -24.54
N PRO A 245 -19.17 8.18 -25.68
CA PRO A 245 -18.51 6.92 -25.97
C PRO A 245 -16.99 7.05 -26.18
N GLU A 246 -16.47 8.23 -26.49
CA GLU A 246 -15.03 8.46 -26.62
C GLU A 246 -14.29 8.25 -25.30
N THR A 247 -14.98 8.45 -24.16
CA THR A 247 -14.40 8.29 -22.82
C THR A 247 -14.25 6.83 -22.37
N TYR A 248 -14.87 5.86 -23.06
CA TYR A 248 -14.95 4.48 -22.60
C TYR A 248 -13.61 3.72 -22.73
N ASN A 249 -12.78 4.11 -23.68
CA ASN A 249 -11.51 3.44 -23.97
C ASN A 249 -10.26 4.30 -23.65
N LEU A 250 -10.43 5.39 -22.93
CA LEU A 250 -9.31 6.23 -22.50
C LEU A 250 -8.66 5.61 -21.26
N ASN A 251 -7.49 4.99 -21.45
CA ASN A 251 -6.80 4.25 -20.40
C ASN A 251 -5.58 4.99 -19.82
N GLY A 252 -5.25 6.15 -20.32
CA GLY A 252 -4.09 6.94 -19.90
C GLY A 252 -4.44 8.34 -19.35
N GLU A 253 -5.72 8.63 -19.18
CA GLU A 253 -6.21 9.97 -18.88
C GLU A 253 -7.15 10.01 -17.68
#